data_59e994ad9fd80616b9a90111eadf532d
#
_entry.id   59e994ad9fd80616b9a90111eadf532d
#
_cell.length_a   1.000
_cell.length_b   1.000
_cell.length_c   1.000
_cell.angle_alpha   90.00
_cell.angle_beta   90.00
_cell.angle_gamma   90.00
#
_symmetry.space_group_name_H-M   'P 1'
#
loop_
_entity.id
_entity.type
_entity.pdbx_description
1 polymer ?
#
loop_
_entity_poly.entity_id
_entity_poly.type
_entity_poly.pdbx_seq_one_letter_code
_entity_poly.pdbx_strand_id
1 'polypeptide(L)'
;PEIIGRIFEPFFTTKGQGSGTGLGLATVYGIVKQGNGSIQVKSEVGIGSEFRVYLPRCPDGEQCATGTAATQVVGQTATGLVLIVEDDQAVLDLSVLTLKSCGFRVLSAATPREALEIFGQQGSKIDLLLSDVVMPGMTGPEMARIMRASCPNLKIMFMSGYADEQKSVADFPHELPNLVMKPFNPVELAHTVNECIGTTPRREANGGLS
;
A
#
# COMPACT_ATOMS: atom_id res chain seq x y z
N PRO A 1 8.83 -8.91 34.09
CA PRO A 1 7.42 -8.59 34.44
C PRO A 1 7.13 -7.11 34.19
N GLU A 2 8.07 -6.20 34.52
CA GLU A 2 7.84 -4.73 34.54
C GLU A 2 7.62 -4.10 33.16
N ILE A 3 8.13 -4.70 32.10
CA ILE A 3 8.03 -4.16 30.72
C ILE A 3 6.75 -4.59 29.99
N ILE A 4 6.07 -5.64 30.44
CA ILE A 4 4.89 -6.21 29.73
C ILE A 4 3.79 -5.17 29.53
N GLY A 5 3.59 -4.29 30.52
CA GLY A 5 2.58 -3.22 30.43
C GLY A 5 2.89 -2.14 29.39
N ARG A 6 4.15 -2.06 28.94
CA ARG A 6 4.65 -0.98 28.08
C ARG A 6 4.99 -1.41 26.67
N ILE A 7 4.98 -2.72 26.38
CA ILE A 7 5.44 -3.24 25.06
C ILE A 7 4.59 -2.75 23.88
N PHE A 8 3.38 -2.27 24.15
CA PHE A 8 2.48 -1.69 23.15
C PHE A 8 2.55 -0.15 23.07
N GLU A 9 3.39 0.49 23.90
CA GLU A 9 3.62 1.93 23.81
C GLU A 9 4.44 2.24 22.54
N PRO A 10 4.05 3.25 21.74
CA PRO A 10 4.86 3.68 20.61
C PRO A 10 6.28 4.06 21.06
N PHE A 11 7.27 3.67 20.26
CA PHE A 11 8.71 3.91 20.49
C PHE A 11 9.32 3.17 21.67
N PHE A 12 8.56 2.33 22.39
CA PHE A 12 9.13 1.52 23.45
C PHE A 12 9.97 0.37 22.88
N THR A 13 11.24 0.34 23.26
CA THR A 13 12.19 -0.73 22.87
C THR A 13 13.17 -1.02 23.98
N THR A 14 13.55 -2.28 24.16
CA THR A 14 14.63 -2.72 25.04
C THR A 14 15.95 -2.92 24.29
N LYS A 15 15.96 -2.73 22.97
CA LYS A 15 17.16 -2.77 22.13
C LYS A 15 17.88 -1.43 22.21
N GLY A 16 19.22 -1.45 22.10
CA GLY A 16 20.04 -0.22 22.10
C GLY A 16 19.69 0.74 20.94
N GLN A 17 20.12 1.99 21.05
CA GLN A 17 19.88 3.02 20.04
C GLN A 17 20.25 2.53 18.64
N GLY A 18 19.32 2.59 17.69
CA GLY A 18 19.49 2.20 16.29
C GLY A 18 19.11 0.74 15.95
N SER A 19 18.76 -0.11 16.93
CA SER A 19 18.44 -1.53 16.70
C SER A 19 16.95 -1.90 16.76
N GLY A 20 16.07 -0.92 16.92
CA GLY A 20 14.62 -1.16 16.92
C GLY A 20 13.85 0.14 17.03
N THR A 21 12.86 0.31 16.18
CA THR A 21 12.01 1.51 16.12
C THR A 21 11.00 1.61 17.28
N GLY A 22 10.75 0.49 18.00
CA GLY A 22 9.72 0.41 19.03
C GLY A 22 8.29 0.57 18.51
N LEU A 23 8.07 0.52 17.19
CA LEU A 23 6.75 0.73 16.59
C LEU A 23 6.00 -0.58 16.27
N GLY A 24 6.69 -1.70 16.10
CA GLY A 24 6.09 -2.93 15.62
C GLY A 24 4.92 -3.44 16.46
N LEU A 25 5.08 -3.56 17.78
CA LEU A 25 4.00 -4.03 18.67
C LEU A 25 2.90 -2.98 18.86
N ALA A 26 3.23 -1.69 18.83
CA ALA A 26 2.25 -0.61 18.84
C ALA A 26 1.36 -0.65 17.58
N THR A 27 1.93 -0.92 16.41
CA THR A 27 1.19 -1.10 15.15
C THR A 27 0.26 -2.32 15.24
N VAL A 28 0.76 -3.47 15.71
CA VAL A 28 -0.08 -4.67 15.91
C VAL A 28 -1.26 -4.38 16.84
N TYR A 29 -1.01 -3.68 17.94
CA TYR A 29 -2.06 -3.28 18.88
C TYR A 29 -3.12 -2.40 18.21
N GLY A 30 -2.67 -1.41 17.42
CA GLY A 30 -3.56 -0.53 16.66
C GLY A 30 -4.46 -1.29 15.69
N ILE A 31 -3.89 -2.19 14.88
CA ILE A 31 -4.63 -3.02 13.91
C ILE A 31 -5.68 -3.90 14.61
N VAL A 32 -5.29 -4.57 15.70
CA VAL A 32 -6.21 -5.42 16.46
C VAL A 32 -7.36 -4.59 17.04
N LYS A 33 -7.07 -3.40 17.55
CA LYS A 33 -8.10 -2.49 18.11
C LYS A 33 -9.04 -1.93 17.04
N GLN A 34 -8.53 -1.57 15.87
CA GLN A 34 -9.36 -1.15 14.73
C GLN A 34 -10.32 -2.26 14.27
N GLY A 35 -9.88 -3.53 14.37
CA GLY A 35 -10.74 -4.68 14.13
C GLY A 35 -11.69 -5.03 15.29
N ASN A 36 -11.91 -4.14 16.27
CA ASN A 36 -12.68 -4.38 17.50
C ASN A 36 -12.19 -5.62 18.28
N GLY A 37 -10.92 -5.98 18.10
CA GLY A 37 -10.28 -7.10 18.76
C GLY A 37 -9.60 -6.75 20.08
N SER A 38 -8.99 -7.76 20.68
CA SER A 38 -8.12 -7.60 21.84
C SER A 38 -6.86 -8.45 21.71
N ILE A 39 -5.75 -7.97 22.27
CA ILE A 39 -4.48 -8.69 22.31
C ILE A 39 -4.04 -8.85 23.76
N GLN A 40 -3.60 -10.04 24.10
CA GLN A 40 -3.02 -10.38 25.39
C GLN A 40 -1.61 -10.92 25.19
N VAL A 41 -0.74 -10.66 26.16
CA VAL A 41 0.62 -11.19 26.18
C VAL A 41 0.92 -11.87 27.49
N LYS A 42 1.59 -13.03 27.42
CA LYS A 42 2.23 -13.70 28.54
C LYS A 42 3.69 -13.90 28.17
N SER A 43 4.59 -13.55 29.09
CA SER A 43 6.03 -13.73 28.85
C SER A 43 6.72 -14.09 30.14
N GLU A 44 7.59 -15.09 30.06
CA GLU A 44 8.42 -15.57 31.17
C GLU A 44 9.87 -15.66 30.71
N VAL A 45 10.77 -15.09 31.52
CA VAL A 45 12.20 -15.05 31.22
C VAL A 45 12.77 -16.45 31.12
N GLY A 46 13.46 -16.76 30.01
CA GLY A 46 14.04 -18.07 29.75
C GLY A 46 13.06 -19.12 29.20
N ILE A 47 11.74 -18.87 29.21
CA ILE A 47 10.71 -19.75 28.66
C ILE A 47 10.23 -19.25 27.30
N GLY A 48 9.88 -17.94 27.20
CA GLY A 48 9.42 -17.35 25.96
C GLY A 48 8.24 -16.39 26.12
N SER A 49 7.63 -16.02 25.00
CA SER A 49 6.49 -15.10 24.95
C SER A 49 5.35 -15.70 24.13
N GLU A 50 4.14 -15.58 24.64
CA GLU A 50 2.90 -15.99 23.99
C GLU A 50 2.04 -14.74 23.75
N PHE A 51 1.63 -14.52 22.50
CA PHE A 51 0.70 -13.48 22.10
C PHE A 51 -0.63 -14.12 21.71
N ARG A 52 -1.72 -13.67 22.28
CA ARG A 52 -3.08 -14.10 21.95
C ARG A 52 -3.87 -12.95 21.40
N VAL A 53 -4.31 -13.09 20.15
CA VAL A 53 -5.18 -12.12 19.47
C VAL A 53 -6.60 -12.67 19.42
N TYR A 54 -7.55 -11.89 19.89
CA TYR A 54 -8.98 -12.20 19.85
C TYR A 54 -9.65 -11.22 18.90
N LEU A 55 -10.31 -11.75 17.90
CA LEU A 55 -11.09 -10.97 16.94
C LEU A 55 -12.58 -11.28 17.11
N PRO A 56 -13.49 -10.31 16.87
CA PRO A 56 -14.92 -10.60 16.88
C PRO A 56 -15.24 -11.68 15.87
N ARG A 57 -16.10 -12.62 16.26
CA ARG A 57 -16.65 -13.61 15.34
C ARG A 57 -17.66 -12.92 14.43
N CYS A 58 -17.60 -13.18 13.14
CA CYS A 58 -18.67 -12.80 12.22
C CYS A 58 -19.96 -13.58 12.60
N PRO A 59 -21.13 -12.94 12.77
CA PRO A 59 -22.37 -13.64 13.06
C PRO A 59 -22.68 -14.67 11.98
N ASP A 60 -23.17 -15.86 12.40
CA ASP A 60 -23.59 -16.91 11.47
C ASP A 60 -24.81 -16.40 10.65
N GLY A 61 -24.67 -16.23 9.38
CA GLY A 61 -25.73 -15.76 8.46
C GLY A 61 -25.41 -14.52 7.64
N GLU A 62 -24.53 -13.66 8.10
CA GLU A 62 -23.81 -12.79 7.19
C GLU A 62 -22.62 -13.62 6.69
N GLN A 63 -22.72 -14.10 5.47
CA GLN A 63 -21.56 -14.62 4.78
C GLN A 63 -20.48 -13.54 4.97
N CYS A 64 -19.53 -13.83 5.86
CA CYS A 64 -18.28 -13.11 5.90
C CYS A 64 -17.75 -13.30 4.50
N ALA A 65 -17.97 -12.29 3.68
CA ALA A 65 -17.60 -12.35 2.29
C ALA A 65 -16.10 -12.60 2.26
N THR A 66 -15.75 -13.88 2.21
CA THR A 66 -14.44 -14.31 1.74
C THR A 66 -14.31 -13.72 0.35
N GLY A 67 -13.71 -12.55 0.30
CA GLY A 67 -13.48 -11.83 -0.95
C GLY A 67 -14.62 -10.97 -1.50
N THR A 68 -15.69 -10.61 -0.73
CA THR A 68 -16.82 -9.85 -1.30
C THR A 68 -17.17 -8.55 -0.57
N ALA A 69 -16.45 -8.12 0.47
CA ALA A 69 -16.59 -6.74 0.99
C ALA A 69 -15.96 -5.70 0.05
N ALA A 70 -15.23 -6.12 -0.99
CA ALA A 70 -14.84 -5.28 -2.11
C ALA A 70 -15.97 -5.09 -3.15
N THR A 71 -17.14 -5.77 -2.98
CA THR A 71 -18.15 -5.86 -4.05
C THR A 71 -19.32 -4.89 -3.90
N GLN A 72 -19.28 -3.93 -2.98
CA GLN A 72 -20.29 -2.87 -2.93
C GLN A 72 -19.76 -1.47 -3.30
N VAL A 73 -18.56 -1.38 -3.86
CA VAL A 73 -18.19 -0.25 -4.73
C VAL A 73 -18.47 -0.63 -6.20
N VAL A 74 -19.47 -1.50 -6.43
CA VAL A 74 -19.86 -1.97 -7.77
C VAL A 74 -20.97 -1.09 -8.31
N GLY A 75 -20.57 0.02 -8.86
CA GLY A 75 -21.30 0.76 -9.90
C GLY A 75 -20.38 1.10 -11.08
N GLN A 76 -19.07 0.96 -10.93
CA GLN A 76 -18.11 1.17 -12.01
C GLN A 76 -17.06 0.05 -11.94
N THR A 77 -17.04 -0.80 -12.96
CA THR A 77 -15.92 -1.72 -13.17
C THR A 77 -14.64 -0.87 -13.22
N ALA A 78 -13.81 -1.00 -12.21
CA ALA A 78 -12.52 -0.33 -12.19
C ALA A 78 -11.74 -0.79 -13.43
N THR A 79 -11.48 0.14 -14.35
CA THR A 79 -10.77 -0.17 -15.59
C THR A 79 -9.48 0.62 -15.61
N GLY A 80 -8.36 -0.06 -15.66
CA GLY A 80 -7.05 0.57 -15.75
C GLY A 80 -5.93 -0.47 -15.58
N LEU A 81 -4.76 -0.12 -16.07
CA LEU A 81 -3.52 -0.89 -15.88
C LEU A 81 -2.64 -0.15 -14.87
N VAL A 82 -2.44 -0.77 -13.71
CA VAL A 82 -1.61 -0.25 -12.62
C VAL A 82 -0.28 -0.99 -12.59
N LEU A 83 0.83 -0.25 -12.57
CA LEU A 83 2.15 -0.78 -12.26
C LEU A 83 2.43 -0.53 -10.77
N ILE A 84 2.59 -1.58 -9.98
CA ILE A 84 2.94 -1.52 -8.56
C ILE A 84 4.43 -1.80 -8.42
N VAL A 85 5.13 -0.97 -7.62
CA VAL A 85 6.55 -1.15 -7.32
C VAL A 85 6.77 -1.05 -5.82
N GLU A 86 7.28 -2.15 -5.24
CA GLU A 86 7.40 -2.32 -3.78
C GLU A 86 8.46 -3.37 -3.50
N ASP A 87 9.44 -3.09 -2.66
CA ASP A 87 10.52 -4.02 -2.32
C ASP A 87 10.16 -5.00 -1.20
N ASP A 88 9.16 -4.68 -0.37
CA ASP A 88 8.59 -5.64 0.58
C ASP A 88 7.59 -6.56 -0.14
N GLN A 89 7.95 -7.84 -0.26
CA GLN A 89 7.13 -8.83 -0.99
C GLN A 89 5.74 -9.00 -0.39
N ALA A 90 5.58 -8.90 0.94
CA ALA A 90 4.28 -9.06 1.58
C ALA A 90 3.35 -7.88 1.28
N VAL A 91 3.89 -6.66 1.25
CA VAL A 91 3.16 -5.44 0.89
C VAL A 91 2.82 -5.46 -0.61
N LEU A 92 3.75 -5.90 -1.47
CA LEU A 92 3.54 -6.06 -2.90
C LEU A 92 2.39 -7.03 -3.18
N ASP A 93 2.43 -8.24 -2.59
CA ASP A 93 1.42 -9.28 -2.78
C ASP A 93 0.03 -8.82 -2.31
N LEU A 94 -0.04 -8.15 -1.15
CA LEU A 94 -1.28 -7.58 -0.63
C LEU A 94 -1.86 -6.52 -1.57
N SER A 95 -1.02 -5.60 -2.06
CA SER A 95 -1.41 -4.54 -2.99
C SER A 95 -1.92 -5.11 -4.32
N VAL A 96 -1.22 -6.11 -4.87
CA VAL A 96 -1.60 -6.81 -6.10
C VAL A 96 -2.94 -7.52 -5.93
N LEU A 97 -3.12 -8.28 -4.83
CA LEU A 97 -4.36 -8.99 -4.53
C LEU A 97 -5.52 -8.01 -4.39
N THR A 98 -5.32 -6.93 -3.65
CA THR A 98 -6.32 -5.88 -3.42
C THR A 98 -6.80 -5.27 -4.73
N LEU A 99 -5.89 -4.77 -5.57
CA LEU A 99 -6.28 -4.08 -6.79
C LEU A 99 -6.86 -5.03 -7.84
N LYS A 100 -6.36 -6.27 -7.93
CA LYS A 100 -6.95 -7.30 -8.81
C LYS A 100 -8.39 -7.66 -8.38
N SER A 101 -8.65 -7.78 -7.08
CA SER A 101 -10.00 -8.07 -6.57
C SER A 101 -11.00 -6.96 -6.88
N CYS A 102 -10.53 -5.72 -7.05
CA CYS A 102 -11.33 -4.56 -7.44
C CYS A 102 -11.48 -4.39 -8.96
N GLY A 103 -10.91 -5.31 -9.78
CA GLY A 103 -11.07 -5.32 -11.23
C GLY A 103 -9.95 -4.62 -12.02
N PHE A 104 -8.93 -4.08 -11.36
CA PHE A 104 -7.78 -3.50 -12.06
C PHE A 104 -6.90 -4.58 -12.70
N ARG A 105 -6.31 -4.26 -13.85
CA ARG A 105 -5.19 -5.02 -14.37
C ARG A 105 -3.92 -4.54 -13.66
N VAL A 106 -3.09 -5.46 -13.19
CA VAL A 106 -1.92 -5.13 -12.37
C VAL A 106 -0.68 -5.78 -12.95
N LEU A 107 0.35 -4.96 -13.14
CA LEU A 107 1.74 -5.35 -13.30
C LEU A 107 2.46 -5.06 -11.99
N SER A 108 3.41 -5.89 -11.60
CA SER A 108 4.15 -5.73 -10.35
C SER A 108 5.63 -5.88 -10.57
N ALA A 109 6.42 -5.14 -9.81
CA ALA A 109 7.86 -5.20 -9.78
C ALA A 109 8.35 -5.10 -8.34
N ALA A 110 9.34 -5.91 -7.97
CA ALA A 110 9.97 -5.86 -6.66
C ALA A 110 11.17 -4.89 -6.61
N THR A 111 11.56 -4.34 -7.74
CA THR A 111 12.68 -3.40 -7.84
C THR A 111 12.40 -2.29 -8.86
N PRO A 112 12.98 -1.09 -8.68
CA PRO A 112 12.89 -0.01 -9.65
C PRO A 112 13.39 -0.39 -11.05
N ARG A 113 14.43 -1.23 -11.11
CA ARG A 113 14.97 -1.71 -12.39
C ARG A 113 13.96 -2.54 -13.17
N GLU A 114 13.36 -3.52 -12.51
CA GLU A 114 12.30 -4.35 -13.11
C GLU A 114 11.11 -3.50 -13.56
N ALA A 115 10.72 -2.52 -12.75
CA ALA A 115 9.65 -1.59 -13.10
C ALA A 115 9.96 -0.77 -14.37
N LEU A 116 11.21 -0.29 -14.53
CA LEU A 116 11.64 0.42 -15.75
C LEU A 116 11.66 -0.49 -16.97
N GLU A 117 12.04 -1.76 -16.82
CA GLU A 117 12.00 -2.75 -17.91
C GLU A 117 10.55 -3.02 -18.37
N ILE A 118 9.64 -3.22 -17.41
CA ILE A 118 8.19 -3.38 -17.69
C ILE A 118 7.64 -2.11 -18.36
N PHE A 119 8.00 -0.95 -17.84
CA PHE A 119 7.55 0.33 -18.39
C PHE A 119 8.07 0.55 -19.81
N GLY A 120 9.30 0.17 -20.11
CA GLY A 120 9.86 0.23 -21.47
C GLY A 120 9.07 -0.59 -22.49
N GLN A 121 8.46 -1.70 -22.05
CA GLN A 121 7.67 -2.57 -22.92
C GLN A 121 6.20 -2.16 -23.04
N GLN A 122 5.62 -1.58 -21.99
CA GLN A 122 4.17 -1.36 -21.89
C GLN A 122 3.77 0.06 -21.42
N GLY A 123 4.71 0.99 -21.30
CA GLY A 123 4.51 2.29 -20.66
C GLY A 123 3.31 3.08 -21.17
N SER A 124 3.05 3.06 -22.48
CA SER A 124 1.90 3.75 -23.08
C SER A 124 0.52 3.18 -22.68
N LYS A 125 0.49 1.98 -22.09
CA LYS A 125 -0.73 1.30 -21.64
C LYS A 125 -0.94 1.42 -20.14
N ILE A 126 0.10 1.84 -19.39
CA ILE A 126 0.03 1.98 -17.94
C ILE A 126 -0.68 3.30 -17.60
N ASP A 127 -1.79 3.19 -16.87
CA ASP A 127 -2.59 4.33 -16.47
C ASP A 127 -2.08 4.96 -15.18
N LEU A 128 -1.55 4.14 -14.27
CA LEU A 128 -1.06 4.57 -12.96
C LEU A 128 0.21 3.82 -12.56
N LEU A 129 1.20 4.56 -12.06
CA LEU A 129 2.31 4.04 -11.25
C LEU A 129 1.94 4.17 -9.77
N LEU A 130 1.92 3.06 -9.04
CA LEU A 130 1.84 2.99 -7.58
C LEU A 130 3.18 2.50 -7.05
N SER A 131 3.94 3.35 -6.37
CA SER A 131 5.32 3.05 -5.97
C SER A 131 5.57 3.36 -4.50
N ASP A 132 6.35 2.50 -3.83
CA ASP A 132 6.98 2.91 -2.59
C ASP A 132 7.89 4.12 -2.82
N VAL A 133 8.01 4.97 -1.79
CA VAL A 133 8.90 6.14 -1.80
C VAL A 133 10.35 5.72 -1.68
N VAL A 134 10.67 4.84 -0.73
CA VAL A 134 12.04 4.45 -0.38
C VAL A 134 12.28 3.00 -0.77
N MET A 135 13.11 2.80 -1.77
CA MET A 135 13.51 1.48 -2.25
C MET A 135 15.03 1.42 -2.42
N PRO A 136 15.65 0.24 -2.31
CA PRO A 136 17.09 0.08 -2.54
C PRO A 136 17.49 0.48 -3.96
N GLY A 137 18.56 1.28 -4.06
CA GLY A 137 19.20 1.66 -5.33
C GLY A 137 18.60 2.86 -6.02
N MET A 138 17.29 3.02 -6.05
CA MET A 138 16.60 4.17 -6.68
C MET A 138 15.29 4.42 -5.93
N THR A 139 15.01 5.67 -5.59
CA THR A 139 13.76 6.05 -4.94
C THR A 139 12.57 6.02 -5.91
N GLY A 140 11.36 5.84 -5.37
CA GLY A 140 10.13 5.94 -6.17
C GLY A 140 10.01 7.25 -6.95
N PRO A 141 10.27 8.41 -6.32
CA PRO A 141 10.29 9.71 -7.00
C PRO A 141 11.28 9.81 -8.16
N GLU A 142 12.51 9.29 -8.00
CA GLU A 142 13.50 9.29 -9.09
C GLU A 142 13.03 8.44 -10.28
N MET A 143 12.51 7.24 -9.99
CA MET A 143 11.94 6.34 -11.01
C MET A 143 10.74 6.99 -11.73
N ALA A 144 9.84 7.58 -10.97
CA ALA A 144 8.67 8.27 -11.50
C ALA A 144 9.04 9.43 -12.44
N ARG A 145 10.12 10.17 -12.14
CA ARG A 145 10.65 11.23 -13.02
C ARG A 145 11.12 10.67 -14.36
N ILE A 146 11.83 9.54 -14.35
CA ILE A 146 12.28 8.86 -15.57
C ILE A 146 11.09 8.44 -16.42
N MET A 147 10.08 7.82 -15.80
CA MET A 147 8.88 7.36 -16.50
C MET A 147 8.05 8.54 -17.08
N ARG A 148 7.90 9.62 -16.33
CA ARG A 148 7.19 10.84 -16.79
C ARG A 148 7.89 11.54 -17.93
N ALA A 149 9.20 11.49 -18.02
CA ALA A 149 9.93 12.06 -19.14
C ALA A 149 9.52 11.41 -20.48
N SER A 150 9.16 10.12 -20.47
CA SER A 150 8.70 9.38 -21.63
C SER A 150 7.17 9.34 -21.78
N CYS A 151 6.44 9.47 -20.67
CA CYS A 151 4.97 9.47 -20.61
C CYS A 151 4.46 10.58 -19.69
N PRO A 152 4.32 11.83 -20.17
CA PRO A 152 3.94 12.97 -19.34
C PRO A 152 2.58 12.84 -18.65
N ASN A 153 1.67 12.06 -19.23
CA ASN A 153 0.32 11.83 -18.71
C ASN A 153 0.23 10.66 -17.72
N LEU A 154 1.36 9.99 -17.42
CA LEU A 154 1.39 8.92 -16.44
C LEU A 154 0.98 9.46 -15.07
N LYS A 155 -0.06 8.87 -14.50
CA LYS A 155 -0.48 9.17 -13.15
C LYS A 155 0.44 8.47 -12.16
N ILE A 156 0.75 9.16 -11.07
CA ILE A 156 1.68 8.66 -10.06
C ILE A 156 1.00 8.77 -8.70
N MET A 157 1.16 7.71 -7.93
CA MET A 157 0.77 7.61 -6.54
C MET A 157 1.90 6.96 -5.77
N PHE A 158 2.19 7.46 -4.57
CA PHE A 158 3.21 6.88 -3.71
C PHE A 158 2.59 6.21 -2.49
N MET A 159 3.27 5.17 -2.01
CA MET A 159 3.04 4.55 -0.71
C MET A 159 4.20 4.94 0.22
N SER A 160 3.91 5.30 1.47
CA SER A 160 4.95 5.68 2.44
C SER A 160 4.65 5.13 3.82
N GLY A 161 5.67 4.62 4.52
CA GLY A 161 5.57 4.06 5.86
C GLY A 161 5.80 5.05 7.00
N TYR A 162 6.51 6.15 6.76
CA TYR A 162 6.93 7.08 7.80
C TYR A 162 6.82 8.56 7.38
N ALA A 163 6.59 9.42 8.39
CA ALA A 163 6.50 10.88 8.20
C ALA A 163 7.78 11.52 7.60
N ASP A 164 8.94 10.92 7.82
CA ASP A 164 10.21 11.43 7.28
C ASP A 164 10.37 11.15 5.78
N GLU A 165 9.72 10.13 5.25
CA GLU A 165 9.70 9.83 3.81
C GLU A 165 8.90 10.88 3.02
N GLN A 166 7.96 11.57 3.67
CA GLN A 166 7.18 12.66 3.05
C GLN A 166 8.06 13.81 2.58
N LYS A 167 9.25 14.03 3.19
CA LYS A 167 10.19 15.05 2.73
C LYS A 167 10.77 14.72 1.36
N SER A 168 10.99 13.43 1.07
CA SER A 168 11.46 12.98 -0.25
C SER A 168 10.41 13.17 -1.36
N VAL A 169 9.14 13.26 -0.99
CA VAL A 169 8.03 13.55 -1.91
C VAL A 169 7.85 15.06 -2.11
N ALA A 170 8.20 15.88 -1.10
CA ALA A 170 8.10 17.35 -1.17
C ALA A 170 9.04 18.00 -2.19
N ASP A 171 10.09 17.29 -2.63
CA ASP A 171 10.98 17.73 -3.71
C ASP A 171 10.34 17.64 -5.12
N PHE A 172 9.09 17.15 -5.22
CA PHE A 172 8.27 17.21 -6.43
C PHE A 172 7.46 18.51 -6.44
N PRO A 173 7.91 19.56 -7.18
CA PRO A 173 7.18 20.83 -7.24
C PRO A 173 5.86 20.65 -7.98
N HIS A 174 4.78 21.14 -7.36
CA HIS A 174 3.49 21.51 -7.92
C HIS A 174 2.41 20.46 -8.19
N GLU A 175 2.67 19.17 -8.12
CA GLU A 175 1.59 18.19 -8.10
C GLU A 175 1.98 17.14 -7.05
N LEU A 176 1.51 17.31 -5.80
CA LEU A 176 1.60 16.26 -4.81
C LEU A 176 0.92 15.02 -5.38
N PRO A 177 1.67 14.02 -5.79
CA PRO A 177 1.04 12.76 -6.17
C PRO A 177 0.26 12.26 -4.96
N ASN A 178 -0.87 11.65 -5.19
CA ASN A 178 -1.66 11.05 -4.14
C ASN A 178 -0.77 10.14 -3.31
N LEU A 179 -0.71 10.38 -2.01
CA LEU A 179 0.12 9.63 -1.07
C LEU A 179 -0.78 8.71 -0.24
N VAL A 180 -0.45 7.43 -0.20
CA VAL A 180 -1.10 6.43 0.64
C VAL A 180 -0.16 6.06 1.77
N MET A 181 -0.63 6.18 3.01
CA MET A 181 0.16 5.84 4.19
C MET A 181 0.09 4.35 4.48
N LYS A 182 1.24 3.73 4.72
CA LYS A 182 1.34 2.35 5.24
C LYS A 182 1.26 2.36 6.78
N PRO A 183 0.50 1.42 7.41
CA PRO A 183 -0.31 0.38 6.79
C PRO A 183 -1.63 0.94 6.24
N PHE A 184 -1.97 0.62 5.01
CA PHE A 184 -3.19 1.07 4.36
C PHE A 184 -4.33 0.05 4.50
N ASN A 185 -5.56 0.56 4.47
CA ASN A 185 -6.74 -0.27 4.34
C ASN A 185 -6.91 -0.67 2.86
N PRO A 186 -7.12 -1.97 2.52
CA PRO A 186 -7.35 -2.40 1.15
C PRO A 186 -8.46 -1.64 0.41
N VAL A 187 -9.55 -1.33 1.09
CA VAL A 187 -10.68 -0.58 0.50
C VAL A 187 -10.28 0.87 0.18
N GLU A 188 -9.53 1.49 1.08
CA GLU A 188 -9.01 2.85 0.91
C GLU A 188 -8.03 2.93 -0.27
N LEU A 189 -7.09 1.98 -0.37
CA LEU A 189 -6.16 1.88 -1.49
C LEU A 189 -6.89 1.80 -2.82
N ALA A 190 -7.86 0.88 -2.93
CA ALA A 190 -8.62 0.69 -4.15
C ALA A 190 -9.45 1.92 -4.54
N HIS A 191 -10.05 2.59 -3.56
CA HIS A 191 -10.81 3.82 -3.76
C HIS A 191 -9.89 4.94 -4.28
N THR A 192 -8.76 5.17 -3.63
CA THR A 192 -7.81 6.22 -4.02
C THR A 192 -7.23 5.98 -5.42
N VAL A 193 -6.91 4.73 -5.75
CA VAL A 193 -6.46 4.34 -7.10
C VAL A 193 -7.54 4.61 -8.14
N ASN A 194 -8.80 4.26 -7.84
CA ASN A 194 -9.92 4.50 -8.74
C ASN A 194 -10.18 5.99 -8.98
N GLU A 195 -10.14 6.80 -7.93
CA GLU A 195 -10.26 8.26 -8.05
C GLU A 195 -9.10 8.83 -8.89
N CYS A 196 -7.89 8.40 -8.62
CA CYS A 196 -6.72 8.84 -9.39
C CYS A 196 -6.87 8.50 -10.87
N ILE A 197 -7.30 7.31 -11.24
CA ILE A 197 -7.49 6.90 -12.64
C ILE A 197 -8.72 7.57 -13.25
N GLY A 198 -9.82 7.72 -12.50
CA GLY A 198 -11.11 8.23 -12.97
C GLY A 198 -11.13 9.73 -13.31
N THR A 199 -10.19 10.52 -12.82
CA THR A 199 -10.12 11.98 -13.05
C THR A 199 -9.62 12.40 -14.44
N THR A 200 -9.41 11.47 -15.38
CA THR A 200 -9.02 11.80 -16.76
C THR A 200 -10.23 11.75 -17.69
N PRO A 201 -10.50 12.79 -18.50
CA PRO A 201 -11.49 12.70 -19.57
C PRO A 201 -11.07 11.58 -20.53
N ARG A 202 -11.99 10.63 -20.77
CA ARG A 202 -11.84 9.57 -21.77
C ARG A 202 -11.33 10.20 -23.07
N ARG A 203 -10.20 9.75 -23.59
CA ARG A 203 -9.86 9.93 -25.01
C ARG A 203 -10.96 9.20 -25.79
N GLU A 204 -11.88 9.94 -26.35
CA GLU A 204 -12.74 9.43 -27.40
C GLU A 204 -11.81 8.89 -28.51
N ALA A 205 -11.92 7.58 -28.75
CA ALA A 205 -11.37 6.98 -29.96
C ALA A 205 -12.12 7.59 -31.13
N ASN A 206 -11.53 8.64 -31.71
CA ASN A 206 -12.03 9.27 -32.92
C ASN A 206 -11.80 8.29 -34.07
N GLY A 207 -12.75 7.38 -34.26
CA GLY A 207 -12.92 6.59 -35.45
C GLY A 207 -13.41 7.48 -36.56
N GLY A 208 -12.49 8.19 -37.22
CA GLY A 208 -12.77 8.89 -38.46
C GLY A 208 -12.96 7.89 -39.59
N LEU A 209 -14.19 7.61 -39.92
CA LEU A 209 -14.59 7.12 -41.23
C LEU A 209 -14.60 8.33 -42.19
N SER A 210 -13.76 8.31 -43.18
CA SER A 210 -14.05 8.77 -44.54
C SER A 210 -12.95 8.32 -45.47
#